data_abebe07a3510be1f39349e6cf0892682
#
_entry.id   abebe07a3510be1f39349e6cf0892682
#
_cell.length_a   1.000
_cell.length_b   1.000
_cell.length_c   1.000
_cell.angle_alpha   90.00
_cell.angle_beta   90.00
_cell.angle_gamma   90.00
#
_symmetry.space_group_name_H-M   'P 1'
#
loop_
_entity.id
_entity.type
_entity.pdbx_description
1 polymer ?
#
loop_
_entity_poly.entity_id
_entity_poly.type
_entity_poly.pdbx_seq_one_letter_code
_entity_poly.pdbx_strand_id
1 'polypeptide(L)'
;MVSPDVIAKQPPSAKQRAARFLPASLVEWLDRRVFSARRARVRVVHRIFGALGYNVVKRADYYSTLPVLSEIEQTRQRWERPSSLTGLDIDVPTMQKRLGTLADEWEEEFTKEGGDYLANTRRGFGPGYPQFDARTLYYMLREHRPARYLEVGSGLSTYYASLAAQRNADEGSPLQITCIEPYPFEALKSLPDFELIEGFVQDVPLDVFESLEAGDVLFIDSSHALKIDSDVAFLFLEVLPRVAPGVLVHIHDVHFPYNGPFPADTWLFGERWPVYWNEAMVVQTFLAYNSAFEVLLSVPMIRHHDEGSLRERFPTYTPLAEDPNPPSSLWLQRTR
;
A
#
# COMPACT_ATOMS: atom_id res chain seq x y z
N MET A 1 32.27 6.81 18.03
CA MET A 1 33.28 5.98 17.32
C MET A 1 33.35 4.65 18.05
N VAL A 2 32.71 3.62 17.47
CA VAL A 2 32.78 2.23 17.99
C VAL A 2 33.95 1.59 17.24
N SER A 3 34.89 1.03 18.01
CA SER A 3 36.14 0.42 17.51
C SER A 3 35.86 -0.71 16.53
N PRO A 4 36.59 -0.87 15.41
CA PRO A 4 36.35 -1.88 14.37
C PRO A 4 36.66 -3.33 14.77
N ASP A 5 37.08 -3.61 15.99
CA ASP A 5 37.70 -4.89 16.38
C ASP A 5 36.77 -5.92 17.07
N VAL A 6 35.45 -5.81 16.97
CA VAL A 6 34.51 -6.77 17.60
C VAL A 6 33.73 -7.59 16.54
N ILE A 7 34.41 -8.05 15.48
CA ILE A 7 33.93 -9.23 14.76
C ILE A 7 34.75 -10.42 15.29
N ALA A 8 34.34 -10.95 16.44
CA ALA A 8 34.88 -12.20 16.95
C ALA A 8 34.63 -13.28 15.89
N LYS A 9 35.70 -13.74 15.22
CA LYS A 9 35.64 -14.90 14.31
C LYS A 9 35.06 -16.07 15.10
N GLN A 10 33.87 -16.49 14.77
CA GLN A 10 33.28 -17.70 15.38
C GLN A 10 34.28 -18.86 15.22
N PRO A 11 34.54 -19.62 16.27
CA PRO A 11 35.42 -20.76 16.19
C PRO A 11 34.92 -21.74 15.13
N PRO A 12 35.81 -22.39 14.36
CA PRO A 12 35.42 -23.31 13.32
C PRO A 12 34.51 -24.41 13.88
N SER A 13 33.37 -24.64 13.23
CA SER A 13 32.38 -25.65 13.65
C SER A 13 33.05 -27.03 13.73
N ALA A 14 32.46 -27.94 14.53
CA ALA A 14 32.94 -29.32 14.64
C ALA A 14 33.08 -30.00 13.29
N LYS A 15 32.20 -29.67 12.32
CA LYS A 15 32.25 -30.11 10.92
C LYS A 15 33.50 -29.57 10.18
N GLN A 16 33.85 -28.30 10.35
CA GLN A 16 35.05 -27.71 9.74
C GLN A 16 36.36 -28.27 10.34
N ARG A 17 36.35 -28.66 11.60
CA ARG A 17 37.49 -29.33 12.23
C ARG A 17 37.66 -30.76 11.71
N ALA A 18 36.56 -31.54 11.61
CA ALA A 18 36.60 -32.91 11.09
C ALA A 18 36.99 -32.97 9.60
N ALA A 19 36.54 -31.99 8.78
CA ALA A 19 36.86 -31.93 7.36
C ALA A 19 38.36 -31.78 7.06
N ARG A 20 39.18 -31.30 8.00
CA ARG A 20 40.63 -31.17 7.82
C ARG A 20 41.37 -32.52 7.78
N PHE A 21 40.74 -33.60 8.21
CA PHE A 21 41.34 -34.93 8.28
C PHE A 21 40.77 -35.92 7.24
N LEU A 22 39.84 -35.48 6.39
CA LEU A 22 39.21 -36.32 5.41
C LEU A 22 39.70 -35.98 3.99
N PRO A 23 39.83 -36.95 3.05
CA PRO A 23 40.06 -36.68 1.67
C PRO A 23 39.01 -35.71 1.08
N ALA A 24 39.44 -34.78 0.24
CA ALA A 24 38.56 -33.78 -0.36
C ALA A 24 37.35 -34.41 -1.09
N SER A 25 37.58 -35.53 -1.80
CA SER A 25 36.52 -36.27 -2.49
C SER A 25 35.43 -36.83 -1.55
N LEU A 26 35.85 -37.26 -0.36
CA LEU A 26 34.90 -37.76 0.64
C LEU A 26 34.10 -36.60 1.30
N VAL A 27 34.75 -35.47 1.54
CA VAL A 27 34.08 -34.25 2.03
C VAL A 27 33.04 -33.77 1.02
N GLU A 28 33.38 -33.68 -0.24
CA GLU A 28 32.45 -33.30 -1.31
C GLU A 28 31.29 -34.29 -1.46
N TRP A 29 31.55 -35.59 -1.34
CA TRP A 29 30.51 -36.62 -1.42
C TRP A 29 29.53 -36.51 -0.22
N LEU A 30 30.06 -36.34 1.00
CA LEU A 30 29.24 -36.12 2.23
C LEU A 30 28.43 -34.84 2.09
N ASP A 31 29.03 -33.75 1.61
CA ASP A 31 28.31 -32.48 1.46
C ASP A 31 27.20 -32.60 0.42
N ARG A 32 27.43 -33.27 -0.70
CA ARG A 32 26.36 -33.54 -1.70
C ARG A 32 25.20 -34.36 -1.10
N ARG A 33 25.49 -35.40 -0.33
CA ARG A 33 24.43 -36.21 0.34
C ARG A 33 23.66 -35.43 1.40
N VAL A 34 24.35 -34.71 2.26
CA VAL A 34 23.71 -33.86 3.28
C VAL A 34 22.87 -32.78 2.60
N PHE A 35 23.36 -32.17 1.54
CA PHE A 35 22.65 -31.15 0.78
C PHE A 35 21.40 -31.71 0.07
N SER A 36 21.50 -32.91 -0.52
CA SER A 36 20.35 -33.56 -1.17
C SER A 36 19.28 -33.98 -0.15
N ALA A 37 19.67 -34.50 1.03
CA ALA A 37 18.74 -34.84 2.11
C ALA A 37 18.04 -33.58 2.69
N ARG A 38 18.77 -32.47 2.86
CA ARG A 38 18.19 -31.19 3.26
C ARG A 38 17.16 -30.70 2.23
N ARG A 39 17.48 -30.71 0.93
CA ARG A 39 16.54 -30.34 -0.14
C ARG A 39 15.30 -31.22 -0.13
N ALA A 40 15.45 -32.54 0.06
CA ALA A 40 14.33 -33.46 0.11
C ALA A 40 13.41 -33.13 1.30
N ARG A 41 13.97 -32.88 2.48
CA ARG A 41 13.21 -32.48 3.68
C ARG A 41 12.43 -31.18 3.44
N VAL A 42 13.07 -30.15 2.88
CA VAL A 42 12.40 -28.88 2.57
C VAL A 42 11.25 -29.09 1.60
N ARG A 43 11.46 -29.86 0.52
CA ARG A 43 10.38 -30.17 -0.45
C ARG A 43 9.20 -30.90 0.19
N VAL A 44 9.46 -31.84 1.11
CA VAL A 44 8.39 -32.56 1.82
C VAL A 44 7.59 -31.61 2.71
N VAL A 45 8.27 -30.74 3.49
CA VAL A 45 7.62 -29.73 4.32
C VAL A 45 6.75 -28.80 3.45
N HIS A 46 7.31 -28.23 2.39
CA HIS A 46 6.53 -27.35 1.49
C HIS A 46 5.34 -28.07 0.84
N ARG A 47 5.49 -29.35 0.46
CA ARG A 47 4.38 -30.13 -0.11
C ARG A 47 3.26 -30.36 0.90
N ILE A 48 3.59 -30.75 2.14
CA ILE A 48 2.60 -30.99 3.20
C ILE A 48 1.84 -29.71 3.53
N PHE A 49 2.55 -28.62 3.83
CA PHE A 49 1.91 -27.38 4.20
C PHE A 49 1.20 -26.71 3.01
N GLY A 50 1.75 -26.81 1.80
CA GLY A 50 1.09 -26.34 0.58
C GLY A 50 -0.24 -27.04 0.32
N ALA A 51 -0.34 -28.36 0.58
CA ALA A 51 -1.59 -29.09 0.48
C ALA A 51 -2.64 -28.66 1.53
N LEU A 52 -2.18 -28.02 2.62
CA LEU A 52 -3.04 -27.42 3.65
C LEU A 52 -3.31 -25.93 3.41
N GLY A 53 -2.86 -25.36 2.28
CA GLY A 53 -3.04 -23.95 1.96
C GLY A 53 -2.05 -22.99 2.64
N TYR A 54 -0.93 -23.51 3.18
CA TYR A 54 0.07 -22.67 3.87
C TYR A 54 1.39 -22.59 3.09
N ASN A 55 1.92 -21.39 2.96
CA ASN A 55 3.31 -21.17 2.59
C ASN A 55 4.15 -21.07 3.87
N VAL A 56 5.22 -21.86 3.97
CA VAL A 56 6.05 -21.90 5.17
C VAL A 56 7.44 -21.38 4.91
N VAL A 57 7.91 -20.58 5.84
CA VAL A 57 9.29 -20.11 5.90
C VAL A 57 9.94 -20.60 7.21
N LYS A 58 11.26 -20.72 7.19
CA LYS A 58 11.97 -21.10 8.40
C LYS A 58 11.94 -19.93 9.39
N ARG A 59 11.42 -20.17 10.60
CA ARG A 59 11.47 -19.19 11.69
C ARG A 59 12.93 -18.80 11.97
N ALA A 60 13.18 -17.53 12.21
CA ALA A 60 14.52 -17.00 12.46
C ALA A 60 15.53 -17.26 11.33
N ASP A 61 15.09 -17.18 10.07
CA ASP A 61 15.98 -17.14 8.92
C ASP A 61 16.34 -15.68 8.62
N TYR A 62 17.64 -15.38 8.69
CA TYR A 62 18.14 -14.02 8.42
C TYR A 62 17.72 -13.46 7.06
N TYR A 63 17.53 -14.36 6.09
CA TYR A 63 17.13 -13.98 4.72
C TYR A 63 15.61 -14.03 4.48
N SER A 64 14.81 -14.35 5.51
CA SER A 64 13.36 -14.33 5.39
C SER A 64 12.85 -12.89 5.29
N THR A 65 11.94 -12.64 4.37
CA THR A 65 11.21 -11.37 4.27
C THR A 65 10.07 -11.27 5.30
N LEU A 66 9.65 -12.40 5.88
CA LEU A 66 8.65 -12.42 6.94
C LEU A 66 9.33 -12.28 8.30
N PRO A 67 9.00 -11.26 9.08
CA PRO A 67 9.54 -11.10 10.42
C PRO A 67 8.94 -12.13 11.38
N VAL A 68 9.61 -12.38 12.50
CA VAL A 68 9.07 -13.16 13.61
C VAL A 68 8.24 -12.23 14.49
N LEU A 69 6.92 -12.45 14.59
CA LEU A 69 6.00 -11.55 15.30
C LEU A 69 6.46 -11.23 16.73
N SER A 70 6.87 -12.24 17.51
CA SER A 70 7.34 -12.04 18.88
C SER A 70 8.62 -11.19 18.99
N GLU A 71 9.44 -11.15 17.93
CA GLU A 71 10.66 -10.33 17.90
C GLU A 71 10.34 -8.88 17.53
N ILE A 72 9.45 -8.67 16.55
CA ILE A 72 9.03 -7.32 16.20
C ILE A 72 8.16 -6.70 17.29
N GLU A 73 7.37 -7.47 18.03
CA GLU A 73 6.63 -7.01 19.21
C GLU A 73 7.59 -6.51 20.30
N GLN A 74 8.66 -7.26 20.63
CA GLN A 74 9.68 -6.83 21.60
C GLN A 74 10.45 -5.58 21.15
N THR A 75 10.52 -5.34 19.85
CA THR A 75 11.25 -4.19 19.29
C THR A 75 10.32 -3.10 18.76
N ARG A 76 9.05 -3.13 19.13
CA ARG A 76 7.96 -2.27 18.66
C ARG A 76 8.37 -0.79 18.64
N GLN A 77 8.97 -0.30 19.69
CA GLN A 77 9.45 1.08 19.81
C GLN A 77 10.52 1.52 18.76
N ARG A 78 11.10 0.57 18.00
CA ARG A 78 12.06 0.89 16.93
C ARG A 78 11.37 1.22 15.61
N TRP A 79 10.24 0.59 15.32
CA TRP A 79 9.57 0.64 14.02
C TRP A 79 8.16 1.28 14.09
N GLU A 80 7.41 1.12 15.17
CA GLU A 80 6.11 1.78 15.37
C GLU A 80 6.32 3.18 15.94
N ARG A 81 6.99 4.01 15.17
CA ARG A 81 7.24 5.40 15.48
C ARG A 81 7.20 6.22 14.20
N PRO A 82 6.89 7.53 14.31
CA PRO A 82 6.95 8.43 13.16
C PRO A 82 8.33 8.38 12.50
N SER A 83 8.36 8.18 11.19
CA SER A 83 9.56 8.37 10.37
C SER A 83 9.84 9.86 10.22
N SER A 84 11.12 10.22 10.11
CA SER A 84 11.51 11.59 9.79
C SER A 84 11.17 12.00 8.36
N LEU A 85 10.80 11.05 7.50
CA LEU A 85 10.53 11.23 6.06
C LEU A 85 11.64 12.03 5.36
N THR A 86 12.89 11.82 5.78
CA THR A 86 14.05 12.54 5.23
C THR A 86 14.14 12.34 3.73
N GLY A 87 14.27 13.45 2.99
CA GLY A 87 14.33 13.46 1.53
C GLY A 87 12.98 13.61 0.84
N LEU A 88 11.86 13.61 1.57
CA LEU A 88 10.55 13.98 1.07
C LEU A 88 10.31 15.49 1.30
N ASP A 89 9.73 16.13 0.29
CA ASP A 89 9.23 17.50 0.42
C ASP A 89 7.75 17.44 0.84
N ILE A 90 7.52 17.71 2.14
CA ILE A 90 6.19 17.61 2.77
C ILE A 90 5.85 18.95 3.43
N ASP A 91 4.87 19.64 2.86
CA ASP A 91 4.35 20.91 3.36
C ASP A 91 2.94 20.72 3.96
N VAL A 92 2.89 20.38 5.26
CA VAL A 92 1.63 20.15 5.96
C VAL A 92 0.71 21.38 5.97
N PRO A 93 1.19 22.61 6.19
CA PRO A 93 0.36 23.82 6.06
C PRO A 93 -0.32 23.96 4.70
N THR A 94 0.40 23.70 3.61
CA THR A 94 -0.17 23.72 2.26
C THR A 94 -1.21 22.63 2.06
N MET A 95 -0.99 21.41 2.60
CA MET A 95 -1.98 20.32 2.57
C MET A 95 -3.24 20.67 3.36
N GLN A 96 -3.11 21.28 4.55
CA GLN A 96 -4.25 21.74 5.36
C GLN A 96 -5.05 22.79 4.62
N LYS A 97 -4.38 23.77 4.03
CA LYS A 97 -5.05 24.81 3.22
C LYS A 97 -5.78 24.18 2.02
N ARG A 98 -5.15 23.25 1.30
CA ARG A 98 -5.75 22.52 0.17
C ARG A 98 -7.00 21.77 0.62
N LEU A 99 -6.90 20.95 1.67
CA LEU A 99 -8.04 20.22 2.23
C LEU A 99 -9.16 21.17 2.65
N GLY A 100 -8.80 22.31 3.25
CA GLY A 100 -9.73 23.35 3.62
C GLY A 100 -10.50 23.91 2.42
N THR A 101 -9.80 24.29 1.35
CA THR A 101 -10.42 24.80 0.11
C THR A 101 -11.31 23.76 -0.55
N LEU A 102 -10.86 22.51 -0.64
CA LEU A 102 -11.66 21.40 -1.18
C LEU A 102 -12.94 21.18 -0.37
N ALA A 103 -12.86 21.27 0.96
CA ALA A 103 -14.03 21.11 1.81
C ALA A 103 -15.00 22.29 1.70
N ASP A 104 -14.51 23.53 1.57
CA ASP A 104 -15.36 24.71 1.33
C ASP A 104 -16.19 24.58 0.05
N GLU A 105 -15.63 23.96 -0.97
CA GLU A 105 -16.29 23.81 -2.26
C GLU A 105 -17.19 22.57 -2.34
N TRP A 106 -16.73 21.41 -1.81
CA TRP A 106 -17.35 20.12 -2.13
C TRP A 106 -18.02 19.39 -0.94
N GLU A 107 -17.91 19.86 0.32
CA GLU A 107 -18.46 19.13 1.48
C GLU A 107 -19.99 19.04 1.45
N GLU A 108 -20.68 20.11 1.06
CA GLU A 108 -22.14 20.11 0.99
C GLU A 108 -22.63 19.12 -0.07
N GLU A 109 -21.99 19.13 -1.24
CA GLU A 109 -22.31 18.21 -2.33
C GLU A 109 -21.99 16.76 -1.93
N PHE A 110 -20.81 16.50 -1.36
CA PHE A 110 -20.45 15.16 -0.87
C PHE A 110 -21.43 14.64 0.16
N THR A 111 -21.83 15.44 1.12
CA THR A 111 -22.78 15.05 2.15
C THR A 111 -24.14 14.65 1.55
N LYS A 112 -24.57 15.34 0.51
CA LYS A 112 -25.82 15.07 -0.19
C LYS A 112 -25.72 13.81 -1.07
N GLU A 113 -24.68 13.72 -1.92
CA GLU A 113 -24.54 12.65 -2.91
C GLU A 113 -23.94 11.35 -2.30
N GLY A 114 -23.00 11.48 -1.36
CA GLY A 114 -22.33 10.35 -0.70
C GLY A 114 -23.25 9.53 0.22
N GLY A 115 -24.33 10.15 0.72
CA GLY A 115 -25.33 9.47 1.55
C GLY A 115 -24.78 8.93 2.87
N ASP A 116 -25.46 7.90 3.39
CA ASP A 116 -25.04 7.21 4.61
C ASP A 116 -23.88 6.24 4.30
N TYR A 117 -22.69 6.58 4.78
CA TYR A 117 -21.48 5.75 4.60
C TYR A 117 -21.67 4.32 5.12
N LEU A 118 -22.28 4.13 6.30
CA LEU A 118 -22.50 2.80 6.86
C LEU A 118 -23.49 1.97 6.02
N ALA A 119 -24.48 2.61 5.41
CA ALA A 119 -25.36 1.95 4.45
C ALA A 119 -24.59 1.56 3.18
N ASN A 120 -23.72 2.43 2.68
CA ASN A 120 -22.90 2.17 1.50
C ASN A 120 -21.93 1.00 1.69
N THR A 121 -21.30 0.86 2.88
CA THR A 121 -20.42 -0.30 3.17
C THR A 121 -21.16 -1.65 3.11
N ARG A 122 -22.50 -1.65 3.22
CA ARG A 122 -23.34 -2.84 3.18
C ARG A 122 -23.86 -3.16 1.78
N ARG A 123 -23.56 -2.34 0.77
CA ARG A 123 -24.06 -2.55 -0.61
C ARG A 123 -23.29 -3.63 -1.38
N GLY A 124 -22.25 -4.23 -0.78
CA GLY A 124 -21.52 -5.35 -1.38
C GLY A 124 -20.34 -4.92 -2.26
N PHE A 125 -19.87 -3.68 -2.17
CA PHE A 125 -18.67 -3.21 -2.86
C PHE A 125 -17.36 -3.64 -2.19
N GLY A 126 -17.44 -4.36 -1.08
CA GLY A 126 -16.28 -4.74 -0.28
C GLY A 126 -15.99 -3.80 0.89
N PRO A 127 -15.20 -4.26 1.85
CA PRO A 127 -14.76 -3.47 3.00
C PRO A 127 -13.50 -2.66 2.67
N GLY A 128 -13.13 -1.77 3.59
CA GLY A 128 -11.75 -1.32 3.69
C GLY A 128 -11.48 0.11 3.26
N TYR A 129 -12.44 0.82 2.64
CA TYR A 129 -12.20 2.20 2.24
C TYR A 129 -12.79 3.19 3.27
N PRO A 130 -11.97 3.94 4.04
CA PRO A 130 -12.46 4.82 5.11
C PRO A 130 -13.36 5.94 4.60
N GLN A 131 -14.30 6.37 5.45
CA GLN A 131 -15.23 7.46 5.09
C GLN A 131 -14.50 8.76 4.73
N PHE A 132 -13.42 9.06 5.44
CA PHE A 132 -12.67 10.28 5.19
C PHE A 132 -11.88 10.21 3.88
N ASP A 133 -11.38 9.03 3.51
CA ASP A 133 -10.72 8.81 2.23
C ASP A 133 -11.73 8.87 1.07
N ALA A 134 -12.94 8.33 1.25
CA ALA A 134 -14.04 8.47 0.30
C ALA A 134 -14.39 9.95 0.03
N ARG A 135 -14.40 10.78 1.10
CA ARG A 135 -14.62 12.23 1.01
C ARG A 135 -13.52 12.90 0.19
N THR A 136 -12.25 12.64 0.52
CA THR A 136 -11.13 13.28 -0.18
C THR A 136 -11.02 12.81 -1.62
N LEU A 137 -11.31 11.53 -1.91
CA LEU A 137 -11.40 11.02 -3.29
C LEU A 137 -12.46 11.80 -4.08
N TYR A 138 -13.67 11.92 -3.53
CA TYR A 138 -14.74 12.66 -4.16
C TYR A 138 -14.33 14.10 -4.47
N TYR A 139 -13.77 14.81 -3.48
CA TYR A 139 -13.31 16.19 -3.66
C TYR A 139 -12.27 16.33 -4.77
N MET A 140 -11.26 15.46 -4.77
CA MET A 140 -10.20 15.51 -5.78
C MET A 140 -10.74 15.26 -7.19
N LEU A 141 -11.68 14.32 -7.36
CA LEU A 141 -12.31 14.05 -8.65
C LEU A 141 -13.23 15.18 -9.11
N ARG A 142 -13.91 15.86 -8.17
CA ARG A 142 -14.74 17.03 -8.49
C ARG A 142 -13.91 18.26 -8.84
N GLU A 143 -12.80 18.47 -8.14
CA GLU A 143 -11.90 19.61 -8.34
C GLU A 143 -11.13 19.49 -9.65
N HIS A 144 -10.53 18.32 -9.90
CA HIS A 144 -9.64 18.13 -11.05
C HIS A 144 -10.38 17.73 -12.33
N ARG A 145 -11.60 17.19 -12.23
CA ARG A 145 -12.42 16.75 -13.36
C ARG A 145 -11.63 15.94 -14.39
N PRO A 146 -10.96 14.84 -13.95
CA PRO A 146 -10.17 14.01 -14.86
C PRO A 146 -11.04 13.46 -15.99
N ALA A 147 -10.43 13.24 -17.15
CA ALA A 147 -11.10 12.53 -18.24
C ALA A 147 -11.06 11.01 -18.02
N ARG A 148 -10.01 10.51 -17.35
CA ARG A 148 -9.81 9.09 -17.05
C ARG A 148 -9.43 8.90 -15.58
N TYR A 149 -10.00 7.85 -15.00
CA TYR A 149 -9.67 7.35 -13.67
C TYR A 149 -9.38 5.86 -13.81
N LEU A 150 -8.09 5.51 -13.69
CA LEU A 150 -7.61 4.12 -13.72
C LEU A 150 -7.33 3.66 -12.29
N GLU A 151 -8.09 2.68 -11.81
CA GLU A 151 -8.01 2.15 -10.47
C GLU A 151 -7.39 0.75 -10.49
N VAL A 152 -6.33 0.54 -9.73
CA VAL A 152 -5.77 -0.78 -9.40
C VAL A 152 -6.33 -1.21 -8.07
N GLY A 153 -7.11 -2.27 -8.09
CA GLY A 153 -8.07 -2.61 -7.05
C GLY A 153 -9.47 -2.16 -7.46
N SER A 154 -10.46 -2.47 -6.66
CA SER A 154 -11.82 -1.97 -6.84
C SER A 154 -12.66 -2.20 -5.59
N GLY A 155 -13.68 -1.36 -5.41
CA GLY A 155 -14.54 -1.57 -4.26
C GLY A 155 -15.40 -0.35 -3.92
N LEU A 156 -15.45 -0.03 -2.64
CA LEU A 156 -16.17 1.13 -2.15
C LEU A 156 -15.57 2.44 -2.69
N SER A 157 -14.27 2.49 -2.96
CA SER A 157 -13.58 3.59 -3.65
C SER A 157 -14.17 3.83 -5.03
N THR A 158 -14.34 2.77 -5.83
CA THR A 158 -14.97 2.83 -7.16
C THR A 158 -16.40 3.38 -7.09
N TYR A 159 -17.17 2.96 -6.08
CA TYR A 159 -18.52 3.50 -5.86
C TYR A 159 -18.48 5.02 -5.65
N TYR A 160 -17.60 5.53 -4.77
CA TYR A 160 -17.51 6.97 -4.53
C TYR A 160 -16.94 7.73 -5.74
N ALA A 161 -16.02 7.12 -6.48
CA ALA A 161 -15.55 7.68 -7.76
C ALA A 161 -16.71 7.79 -8.77
N SER A 162 -17.60 6.78 -8.84
CA SER A 162 -18.76 6.82 -9.72
C SER A 162 -19.76 7.94 -9.39
N LEU A 163 -19.90 8.30 -8.12
CA LEU A 163 -20.74 9.44 -7.71
C LEU A 163 -20.16 10.76 -8.23
N ALA A 164 -18.85 10.96 -8.09
CA ALA A 164 -18.17 12.13 -8.63
C ALA A 164 -18.24 12.16 -10.16
N ALA A 165 -18.07 11.00 -10.81
CA ALA A 165 -18.17 10.86 -12.27
C ALA A 165 -19.56 11.29 -12.80
N GLN A 166 -20.64 10.86 -12.12
CA GLN A 166 -22.00 11.26 -12.50
C GLN A 166 -22.17 12.77 -12.42
N ARG A 167 -21.72 13.42 -11.33
CA ARG A 167 -21.80 14.87 -11.19
C ARG A 167 -20.95 15.61 -12.22
N ASN A 168 -19.75 15.12 -12.51
CA ASN A 168 -18.89 15.68 -13.54
C ASN A 168 -19.55 15.57 -14.94
N ALA A 169 -20.18 14.44 -15.24
CA ALA A 169 -20.89 14.24 -16.51
C ALA A 169 -22.09 15.17 -16.65
N ASP A 170 -22.89 15.36 -15.59
CA ASP A 170 -24.02 16.30 -15.57
C ASP A 170 -23.56 17.75 -15.87
N GLU A 171 -22.31 18.08 -15.55
CA GLU A 171 -21.68 19.38 -15.80
C GLU A 171 -20.85 19.43 -17.10
N GLY A 172 -20.92 18.41 -17.94
CA GLY A 172 -20.26 18.37 -19.24
C GLY A 172 -18.79 17.92 -19.22
N SER A 173 -18.34 17.32 -18.12
CA SER A 173 -16.97 16.78 -17.95
C SER A 173 -17.03 15.27 -17.63
N PRO A 174 -17.38 14.41 -18.61
CA PRO A 174 -17.52 12.98 -18.37
C PRO A 174 -16.20 12.34 -17.93
N LEU A 175 -16.26 11.44 -16.95
CA LEU A 175 -15.14 10.69 -16.42
C LEU A 175 -15.27 9.21 -16.81
N GLN A 176 -14.30 8.68 -17.53
CA GLN A 176 -14.19 7.25 -17.79
C GLN A 176 -13.51 6.57 -16.60
N ILE A 177 -14.20 5.60 -15.99
CA ILE A 177 -13.66 4.76 -14.90
C ILE A 177 -13.25 3.41 -15.46
N THR A 178 -12.01 3.02 -15.26
CA THR A 178 -11.49 1.68 -15.57
C THR A 178 -10.85 1.10 -14.31
N CYS A 179 -11.25 -0.13 -13.91
CA CYS A 179 -10.66 -0.82 -12.78
C CYS A 179 -9.94 -2.09 -13.22
N ILE A 180 -8.81 -2.38 -12.59
CA ILE A 180 -8.04 -3.61 -12.74
C ILE A 180 -8.16 -4.38 -11.43
N GLU A 181 -8.90 -5.51 -11.45
CA GLU A 181 -9.23 -6.26 -10.23
C GLU A 181 -9.32 -7.76 -10.52
N PRO A 182 -8.48 -8.60 -9.88
CA PRO A 182 -8.52 -10.04 -10.10
C PRO A 182 -9.71 -10.75 -9.45
N TYR A 183 -10.35 -10.14 -8.43
CA TYR A 183 -11.44 -10.75 -7.65
C TYR A 183 -12.61 -9.79 -7.42
N PRO A 184 -13.24 -9.27 -8.49
CA PRO A 184 -14.20 -8.18 -8.40
C PRO A 184 -15.47 -8.59 -7.61
N PHE A 185 -15.96 -7.66 -6.80
CA PHE A 185 -17.27 -7.81 -6.16
C PHE A 185 -18.40 -7.66 -7.19
N GLU A 186 -19.43 -8.50 -7.08
CA GLU A 186 -20.59 -8.45 -8.00
C GLU A 186 -21.29 -7.08 -8.03
N ALA A 187 -21.30 -6.36 -6.92
CA ALA A 187 -21.90 -5.04 -6.85
C ALA A 187 -21.30 -4.03 -7.81
N LEU A 188 -20.01 -4.18 -8.17
CA LEU A 188 -19.35 -3.30 -9.13
C LEU A 188 -20.01 -3.33 -10.50
N LYS A 189 -20.52 -4.48 -10.93
CA LYS A 189 -21.23 -4.63 -12.22
C LYS A 189 -22.52 -3.81 -12.31
N SER A 190 -23.00 -3.27 -11.19
CA SER A 190 -24.17 -2.38 -11.16
C SER A 190 -23.85 -0.92 -11.37
N LEU A 191 -22.58 -0.55 -11.37
CA LEU A 191 -22.15 0.84 -11.60
C LEU A 191 -22.31 1.21 -13.08
N PRO A 192 -22.81 2.41 -13.39
CA PRO A 192 -22.85 2.90 -14.75
C PRO A 192 -21.47 3.33 -15.25
N ASP A 193 -21.26 3.29 -16.56
CA ASP A 193 -20.07 3.83 -17.24
C ASP A 193 -18.73 3.38 -16.64
N PHE A 194 -18.65 2.07 -16.34
CA PHE A 194 -17.54 1.43 -15.65
C PHE A 194 -16.95 0.32 -16.53
N GLU A 195 -15.64 0.31 -16.68
CA GLU A 195 -14.89 -0.74 -17.36
C GLU A 195 -14.12 -1.58 -16.33
N LEU A 196 -14.20 -2.91 -16.45
CA LEU A 196 -13.49 -3.84 -15.60
C LEU A 196 -12.51 -4.67 -16.43
N ILE A 197 -11.23 -4.59 -16.07
CA ILE A 197 -10.18 -5.50 -16.52
C ILE A 197 -10.01 -6.55 -15.41
N GLU A 198 -10.65 -7.71 -15.58
CA GLU A 198 -10.58 -8.80 -14.61
C GLU A 198 -9.24 -9.54 -14.76
N GLY A 199 -8.30 -9.27 -13.85
CA GLY A 199 -6.95 -9.85 -13.88
C GLY A 199 -5.98 -9.18 -12.92
N PHE A 200 -4.80 -9.76 -12.82
CA PHE A 200 -3.72 -9.16 -12.04
C PHE A 200 -3.12 -7.98 -12.79
N VAL A 201 -2.78 -6.93 -12.08
CA VAL A 201 -2.22 -5.69 -12.67
C VAL A 201 -0.92 -5.96 -13.43
N GLN A 202 -0.13 -6.95 -13.02
CA GLN A 202 1.11 -7.35 -13.70
C GLN A 202 0.87 -7.94 -15.11
N ASP A 203 -0.33 -8.42 -15.39
CA ASP A 203 -0.71 -8.98 -16.68
C ASP A 203 -1.28 -7.91 -17.64
N VAL A 204 -1.51 -6.68 -17.15
CA VAL A 204 -2.04 -5.58 -17.94
C VAL A 204 -0.92 -4.90 -18.73
N PRO A 205 -1.08 -4.69 -20.05
CA PRO A 205 -0.11 -4.00 -20.88
C PRO A 205 0.22 -2.59 -20.35
N LEU A 206 1.49 -2.20 -20.42
CA LEU A 206 1.95 -0.90 -19.91
C LEU A 206 1.34 0.29 -20.65
N ASP A 207 0.94 0.13 -21.92
CA ASP A 207 0.30 1.18 -22.71
C ASP A 207 -1.04 1.65 -22.12
N VAL A 208 -1.72 0.80 -21.33
CA VAL A 208 -2.92 1.19 -20.57
C VAL A 208 -2.57 2.30 -19.59
N PHE A 209 -1.47 2.19 -18.86
CA PHE A 209 -0.99 3.20 -17.90
C PHE A 209 -0.36 4.41 -18.62
N GLU A 210 0.38 4.17 -19.69
CA GLU A 210 1.02 5.21 -20.51
C GLU A 210 -0.01 6.05 -21.27
N SER A 211 -1.26 5.57 -21.42
CA SER A 211 -2.36 6.32 -22.03
C SER A 211 -2.92 7.43 -21.16
N LEU A 212 -2.59 7.46 -19.86
CA LEU A 212 -3.01 8.54 -18.96
C LEU A 212 -2.32 9.85 -19.32
N GLU A 213 -3.08 10.93 -19.37
CA GLU A 213 -2.62 12.27 -19.71
C GLU A 213 -2.65 13.21 -18.49
N ALA A 214 -2.09 14.40 -18.63
CA ALA A 214 -2.11 15.40 -17.58
C ALA A 214 -3.54 15.69 -17.09
N GLY A 215 -3.75 15.60 -15.78
CA GLY A 215 -5.05 15.76 -15.14
C GLY A 215 -5.81 14.45 -14.93
N ASP A 216 -5.43 13.35 -15.60
CA ASP A 216 -5.99 12.02 -15.32
C ASP A 216 -5.51 11.48 -13.96
N VAL A 217 -6.20 10.48 -13.44
CA VAL A 217 -5.92 9.87 -12.13
C VAL A 217 -5.54 8.42 -12.28
N LEU A 218 -4.41 8.04 -11.68
CA LEU A 218 -4.03 6.66 -11.37
C LEU A 218 -4.26 6.43 -9.88
N PHE A 219 -5.18 5.53 -9.51
CA PHE A 219 -5.41 5.13 -8.13
C PHE A 219 -4.84 3.74 -7.87
N ILE A 220 -4.09 3.59 -6.79
CA ILE A 220 -3.41 2.37 -6.37
C ILE A 220 -3.92 1.96 -5.00
N ASP A 221 -4.69 0.87 -4.96
CA ASP A 221 -5.18 0.20 -3.75
C ASP A 221 -5.01 -1.31 -3.94
N SER A 222 -3.76 -1.76 -3.84
CA SER A 222 -3.31 -3.08 -4.27
C SER A 222 -3.14 -4.06 -3.09
N SER A 223 -2.21 -5.02 -3.16
CA SER A 223 -1.96 -5.94 -2.04
C SER A 223 -1.13 -5.33 -0.90
N HIS A 224 -0.57 -4.16 -1.07
CA HIS A 224 0.30 -3.43 -0.14
C HIS A 224 1.57 -4.19 0.27
N ALA A 225 1.94 -5.24 -0.47
CA ALA A 225 3.05 -6.11 -0.12
C ALA A 225 4.07 -6.24 -1.25
N LEU A 226 5.24 -5.60 -1.08
CA LEU A 226 6.39 -5.80 -1.97
C LEU A 226 6.96 -7.20 -1.79
N LYS A 227 6.85 -8.00 -2.83
CA LYS A 227 7.44 -9.34 -2.95
C LYS A 227 7.80 -9.61 -4.42
N ILE A 228 8.50 -10.71 -4.69
CA ILE A 228 8.78 -11.13 -6.07
C ILE A 228 7.46 -11.33 -6.81
N ASP A 229 7.33 -10.72 -7.99
CA ASP A 229 6.15 -10.80 -8.85
C ASP A 229 4.87 -10.24 -8.21
N SER A 230 5.01 -9.19 -7.40
CA SER A 230 3.86 -8.50 -6.80
C SER A 230 3.41 -7.30 -7.64
N ASP A 231 2.14 -6.95 -7.46
CA ASP A 231 1.53 -5.71 -7.89
C ASP A 231 2.34 -4.47 -7.47
N VAL A 232 2.72 -4.38 -6.19
CA VAL A 232 3.57 -3.28 -5.69
C VAL A 232 4.89 -3.20 -6.44
N ALA A 233 5.56 -4.34 -6.73
CA ALA A 233 6.79 -4.34 -7.51
C ALA A 233 6.55 -3.81 -8.93
N PHE A 234 5.50 -4.27 -9.60
CA PHE A 234 5.16 -3.84 -10.96
C PHE A 234 4.79 -2.35 -11.00
N LEU A 235 3.94 -1.90 -10.08
CA LEU A 235 3.49 -0.51 -10.02
C LEU A 235 4.64 0.47 -9.79
N PHE A 236 5.53 0.19 -8.83
CA PHE A 236 6.61 1.11 -8.48
C PHE A 236 7.83 1.03 -9.42
N LEU A 237 8.09 -0.13 -10.03
CA LEU A 237 9.26 -0.31 -10.89
C LEU A 237 8.96 -0.07 -12.38
N GLU A 238 7.73 -0.37 -12.81
CA GLU A 238 7.37 -0.31 -14.23
C GLU A 238 6.33 0.76 -14.55
N VAL A 239 5.27 0.91 -13.75
CA VAL A 239 4.17 1.82 -14.05
C VAL A 239 4.51 3.26 -13.68
N LEU A 240 4.76 3.56 -12.40
CA LEU A 240 4.97 4.94 -11.91
C LEU A 240 6.09 5.69 -12.64
N PRO A 241 7.21 5.05 -13.04
CA PRO A 241 8.24 5.75 -13.83
C PRO A 241 7.77 6.19 -15.23
N ARG A 242 6.69 5.60 -15.76
CA ARG A 242 6.18 5.82 -17.13
C ARG A 242 4.96 6.74 -17.23
N VAL A 243 4.24 6.97 -16.12
CA VAL A 243 3.09 7.87 -16.16
C VAL A 243 3.48 9.27 -16.62
N ALA A 244 2.63 9.92 -17.41
CA ALA A 244 2.92 11.22 -17.99
C ALA A 244 2.98 12.34 -16.94
N PRO A 245 3.78 13.40 -17.17
CA PRO A 245 3.72 14.60 -16.34
C PRO A 245 2.31 15.18 -16.28
N GLY A 246 1.88 15.59 -15.08
CA GLY A 246 0.55 16.12 -14.82
C GLY A 246 -0.46 15.06 -14.35
N VAL A 247 -0.17 13.76 -14.49
CA VAL A 247 -1.02 12.70 -13.94
C VAL A 247 -1.03 12.80 -12.42
N LEU A 248 -2.23 12.69 -11.84
CA LEU A 248 -2.46 12.58 -10.41
C LEU A 248 -2.35 11.11 -9.99
N VAL A 249 -1.64 10.84 -8.92
CA VAL A 249 -1.49 9.49 -8.38
C VAL A 249 -2.04 9.46 -6.97
N HIS A 250 -3.03 8.60 -6.74
CA HIS A 250 -3.57 8.33 -5.41
C HIS A 250 -3.08 6.96 -4.94
N ILE A 251 -2.41 6.91 -3.80
CA ILE A 251 -1.96 5.65 -3.18
C ILE A 251 -2.70 5.52 -1.85
N HIS A 252 -3.43 4.42 -1.69
CA HIS A 252 -4.17 4.10 -0.47
C HIS A 252 -3.31 3.28 0.50
N ASP A 253 -3.74 3.20 1.77
CA ASP A 253 -3.06 2.51 2.88
C ASP A 253 -1.62 2.99 3.17
N VAL A 254 -1.38 4.29 2.94
CA VAL A 254 -0.14 4.98 3.30
C VAL A 254 -0.36 5.85 4.53
N HIS A 255 -0.02 5.34 5.70
CA HIS A 255 -0.24 6.00 6.99
C HIS A 255 0.91 6.92 7.42
N PHE A 256 1.51 7.69 6.53
CA PHE A 256 2.61 8.59 6.88
C PHE A 256 2.27 9.44 8.12
N PRO A 257 3.24 9.60 9.03
CA PRO A 257 4.65 9.22 8.95
C PRO A 257 4.97 7.79 9.45
N TYR A 258 3.99 6.92 9.60
CA TYR A 258 4.20 5.52 9.98
C TYR A 258 4.36 4.64 8.73
N ASN A 259 5.40 3.79 8.70
CA ASN A 259 5.76 3.01 7.52
C ASN A 259 5.33 1.54 7.57
N GLY A 260 4.95 1.05 8.74
CA GLY A 260 4.42 -0.31 8.92
C GLY A 260 2.89 -0.33 8.86
N PRO A 261 2.29 -1.52 8.93
CA PRO A 261 0.85 -1.64 9.11
C PRO A 261 0.37 -0.84 10.33
N PHE A 262 -0.60 0.04 10.14
CA PHE A 262 -1.04 0.97 11.16
C PHE A 262 -2.57 1.07 11.21
N PRO A 263 -3.20 0.96 12.40
CA PRO A 263 -2.60 0.64 13.71
C PRO A 263 -2.07 -0.81 13.78
N ALA A 264 -0.88 -0.98 14.39
CA ALA A 264 -0.24 -2.29 14.42
C ALA A 264 -1.02 -3.35 15.22
N ASP A 265 -1.74 -2.93 16.27
CA ASP A 265 -2.58 -3.82 17.07
C ASP A 265 -3.76 -4.38 16.27
N THR A 266 -4.23 -3.67 15.25
CA THR A 266 -5.27 -4.15 14.34
C THR A 266 -4.72 -5.12 13.30
N TRP A 267 -3.59 -4.78 12.67
CA TRP A 267 -3.14 -5.43 11.45
C TRP A 267 -2.06 -6.48 11.66
N LEU A 268 -1.16 -6.31 12.65
CA LEU A 268 -0.08 -7.25 12.94
C LEU A 268 -0.37 -8.15 14.15
N PHE A 269 -0.95 -7.58 15.21
CA PHE A 269 -1.12 -8.26 16.49
C PHE A 269 -2.58 -8.53 16.86
N GLY A 270 -3.52 -8.22 15.97
CA GLY A 270 -4.94 -8.43 16.19
C GLY A 270 -5.39 -9.88 16.06
N GLU A 271 -6.70 -10.09 16.04
CA GLU A 271 -7.32 -11.42 15.93
C GLU A 271 -7.29 -12.02 14.52
N ARG A 272 -6.86 -11.24 13.53
CA ARG A 272 -6.74 -11.67 12.12
C ARG A 272 -5.39 -12.31 11.86
N TRP A 273 -5.25 -12.98 10.71
CA TRP A 273 -3.95 -13.31 10.15
C TRP A 273 -3.13 -12.03 9.98
N PRO A 274 -1.88 -12.01 10.48
CA PRO A 274 -1.04 -10.82 10.37
C PRO A 274 -0.84 -10.40 8.91
N VAL A 275 -0.99 -9.13 8.63
CA VAL A 275 -0.65 -8.55 7.33
C VAL A 275 0.72 -7.86 7.43
N TYR A 276 1.62 -8.23 6.53
CA TYR A 276 2.99 -7.71 6.51
C TYR A 276 3.13 -6.66 5.41
N TRP A 277 2.21 -5.70 5.42
CA TRP A 277 2.24 -4.58 4.48
C TRP A 277 3.51 -3.76 4.63
N ASN A 278 4.13 -3.45 3.50
CA ASN A 278 5.38 -2.71 3.44
C ASN A 278 5.41 -1.68 2.31
N GLU A 279 4.26 -1.44 1.66
CA GLU A 279 4.15 -0.48 0.57
C GLU A 279 4.49 0.93 1.01
N ALA A 280 4.09 1.38 2.21
CA ALA A 280 4.47 2.69 2.74
C ALA A 280 5.99 2.87 2.82
N MET A 281 6.76 1.80 3.09
CA MET A 281 8.24 1.84 3.04
C MET A 281 8.74 2.02 1.59
N VAL A 282 8.07 1.38 0.63
CA VAL A 282 8.39 1.53 -0.81
C VAL A 282 8.08 2.95 -1.26
N VAL A 283 6.91 3.49 -0.90
CA VAL A 283 6.50 4.87 -1.19
C VAL A 283 7.51 5.87 -0.64
N GLN A 284 7.91 5.74 0.64
CA GLN A 284 8.92 6.62 1.21
C GLN A 284 10.25 6.54 0.45
N THR A 285 10.69 5.33 0.11
CA THR A 285 11.95 5.13 -0.63
C THR A 285 11.85 5.71 -2.04
N PHE A 286 10.73 5.51 -2.72
CA PHE A 286 10.46 6.03 -4.06
C PHE A 286 10.44 7.55 -4.10
N LEU A 287 9.86 8.20 -3.09
CA LEU A 287 9.74 9.65 -3.02
C LEU A 287 10.99 10.34 -2.49
N ALA A 288 11.86 9.62 -1.75
CA ALA A 288 13.07 10.23 -1.18
C ALA A 288 13.98 10.78 -2.28
N TYR A 289 14.20 12.10 -2.26
CA TYR A 289 14.98 12.84 -3.26
C TYR A 289 14.46 12.72 -4.71
N ASN A 290 13.23 12.25 -4.89
CA ASN A 290 12.59 12.11 -6.19
C ASN A 290 11.75 13.34 -6.51
N SER A 291 12.37 14.30 -7.18
CA SER A 291 11.70 15.55 -7.59
C SER A 291 10.79 15.41 -8.81
N ALA A 292 10.54 14.19 -9.28
CA ALA A 292 9.58 13.95 -10.36
C ALA A 292 8.14 13.78 -9.86
N PHE A 293 7.94 13.72 -8.55
CA PHE A 293 6.63 13.67 -7.91
C PHE A 293 6.54 14.70 -6.80
N GLU A 294 5.42 15.40 -6.75
CA GLU A 294 5.04 16.33 -5.68
C GLU A 294 3.98 15.67 -4.79
N VAL A 295 4.10 15.86 -3.47
CA VAL A 295 3.07 15.43 -2.52
C VAL A 295 2.00 16.51 -2.42
N LEU A 296 0.78 16.20 -2.88
CA LEU A 296 -0.32 17.16 -2.91
C LEU A 296 -1.13 17.18 -1.61
N LEU A 297 -1.44 15.98 -1.10
CA LEU A 297 -2.29 15.82 0.08
C LEU A 297 -2.00 14.47 0.77
N SER A 298 -1.88 14.49 2.09
CA SER A 298 -1.87 13.30 2.95
C SER A 298 -2.66 13.59 4.20
N VAL A 299 -3.85 12.98 4.31
CA VAL A 299 -4.69 13.12 5.51
C VAL A 299 -4.00 12.57 6.75
N PRO A 300 -3.28 11.42 6.70
CA PRO A 300 -2.49 10.96 7.83
C PRO A 300 -1.44 11.96 8.32
N MET A 301 -0.78 12.70 7.42
CA MET A 301 0.17 13.74 7.80
C MET A 301 -0.51 14.91 8.50
N ILE A 302 -1.65 15.39 7.99
CA ILE A 302 -2.44 16.44 8.64
C ILE A 302 -2.86 15.96 10.04
N ARG A 303 -3.43 14.76 10.15
CA ARG A 303 -3.82 14.15 11.42
C ARG A 303 -2.66 14.08 12.42
N HIS A 304 -1.50 13.63 11.97
CA HIS A 304 -0.33 13.49 12.83
C HIS A 304 0.14 14.81 13.42
N HIS A 305 0.10 15.89 12.63
CA HIS A 305 0.57 17.21 13.04
C HIS A 305 -0.49 18.05 13.74
N ASP A 306 -1.74 17.94 13.32
CA ASP A 306 -2.84 18.75 13.83
C ASP A 306 -4.21 18.06 13.63
N GLU A 307 -4.44 17.00 14.40
CA GLU A 307 -5.74 16.33 14.41
C GLU A 307 -6.89 17.24 14.84
N GLY A 308 -6.57 18.28 15.65
CA GLY A 308 -7.55 19.26 16.14
C GLY A 308 -8.24 19.99 15.00
N SER A 309 -7.50 20.38 13.96
CA SER A 309 -8.07 21.05 12.78
C SER A 309 -9.05 20.16 12.02
N LEU A 310 -8.81 18.86 11.95
CA LEU A 310 -9.73 17.91 11.31
C LEU A 310 -11.02 17.76 12.11
N ARG A 311 -10.93 17.69 13.45
CA ARG A 311 -12.10 17.60 14.35
C ARG A 311 -12.97 18.86 14.30
N GLU A 312 -12.34 20.01 14.26
CA GLU A 312 -13.05 21.30 14.21
C GLU A 312 -13.79 21.46 12.88
N ARG A 313 -13.13 21.09 11.79
CA ARG A 313 -13.68 21.31 10.45
C ARG A 313 -14.69 20.25 10.01
N PHE A 314 -14.50 19.01 10.41
CA PHE A 314 -15.32 17.88 9.97
C PHE A 314 -16.05 17.22 11.15
N PRO A 315 -17.31 17.55 11.39
CA PRO A 315 -18.08 17.00 12.51
C PRO A 315 -18.20 15.47 12.51
N THR A 316 -18.04 14.85 11.32
CA THR A 316 -18.08 13.39 11.13
C THR A 316 -16.69 12.72 11.21
N TYR A 317 -15.63 13.49 11.51
CA TYR A 317 -14.31 12.95 11.69
C TYR A 317 -14.21 12.13 12.97
N THR A 318 -13.75 10.89 12.87
CA THR A 318 -13.49 10.03 14.02
C THR A 318 -12.03 10.20 14.46
N PRO A 319 -11.77 10.53 15.72
CA PRO A 319 -10.40 10.64 16.23
C PRO A 319 -9.63 9.34 16.11
N LEU A 320 -8.32 9.40 15.87
CA LEU A 320 -7.46 8.23 15.71
C LEU A 320 -7.59 7.21 16.85
N ALA A 321 -7.73 7.68 18.10
CA ALA A 321 -7.85 6.80 19.26
C ALA A 321 -9.16 5.97 19.26
N GLU A 322 -10.14 6.35 18.46
CA GLU A 322 -11.48 5.75 18.38
C GLU A 322 -11.73 5.11 17.01
N ASP A 323 -10.85 5.35 16.04
CA ASP A 323 -11.02 4.90 14.65
C ASP A 323 -10.24 3.61 14.38
N PRO A 324 -10.92 2.46 14.18
CA PRO A 324 -10.27 1.21 13.85
C PRO A 324 -9.74 1.17 12.40
N ASN A 325 -10.20 2.08 11.55
CA ASN A 325 -9.83 2.18 10.14
C ASN A 325 -9.58 3.66 9.76
N PRO A 326 -8.49 4.24 10.28
CA PRO A 326 -8.20 5.66 10.08
C PRO A 326 -7.82 5.95 8.63
N PRO A 327 -8.07 7.20 8.15
CA PRO A 327 -7.72 7.60 6.79
C PRO A 327 -6.25 7.38 6.49
N SER A 328 -5.98 6.95 5.25
CA SER A 328 -4.66 6.49 4.79
C SER A 328 -4.31 6.95 3.37
N SER A 329 -5.03 7.94 2.85
CA SER A 329 -4.82 8.45 1.49
C SER A 329 -3.59 9.33 1.35
N LEU A 330 -2.81 9.06 0.29
CA LEU A 330 -1.71 9.89 -0.18
C LEU A 330 -1.96 10.28 -1.65
N TRP A 331 -1.95 11.58 -1.92
CA TRP A 331 -2.08 12.13 -3.26
C TRP A 331 -0.77 12.76 -3.74
N LEU A 332 -0.36 12.36 -4.91
CA LEU A 332 0.84 12.84 -5.60
C LEU A 332 0.48 13.41 -6.96
N GLN A 333 1.36 14.21 -7.52
CA GLN A 333 1.32 14.59 -8.92
C GLN A 333 2.68 14.32 -9.57
N ARG A 334 2.67 13.73 -10.75
CA ARG A 334 3.85 13.63 -11.62
C ARG A 334 4.18 15.01 -12.16
N THR A 335 5.37 15.53 -11.88
CA THR A 335 5.77 16.90 -12.25
C THR A 335 6.64 16.95 -13.51
N ARG A 336 7.36 15.86 -13.83
CA ARG A 336 8.29 15.78 -14.98
C ARG A 336 8.63 14.34 -15.35
#